data_df015e4c0116c1101d3303a1a60aeb4a
#
_entry.id   df015e4c0116c1101d3303a1a60aeb4a
#
_cell.length_a   1.000
_cell.length_b   1.000
_cell.length_c   1.000
_cell.angle_alpha   90.00
_cell.angle_beta   90.00
_cell.angle_gamma   90.00
#
_symmetry.space_group_name_H-M   'P 1'
#
loop_
_entity.id
_entity.type
_entity.pdbx_description
1 polymer ?
#
loop_
_entity_poly.entity_id
_entity_poly.type
_entity_poly.pdbx_seq_one_letter_code
_entity_poly.pdbx_strand_id
1 'polypeptide(L)'
;MPVLEFGAAALAAGPRLPAAGQLDVWMVRRAPLETAAELLDLTELSEAERRRTASFVRPTDGVTYASAHVALRRLLGAYLGLAPQDVPFVREPCPGCAEPHGRPAVAHPDPPLHFSLAHSHGMAVVALSRTVVGADVERLPRAETVEVCTPALHPGEQAELAALDDAGERRATFGRLWTRKEAYLKALGTGLSRDPGHDYLGADPHRRPAGWTLLDLPSGPRHNAAVAVRGGAPEQVTVRWVPPVALYAGQTVDLDAAGTVGVPVHRGAEGTTNGVSDWGA
;
A
#
# COMPACT_ATOMS: atom_id res chain seq x y z
N MET A 1 8.44 8.61 -22.57
CA MET A 1 8.72 8.56 -21.12
C MET A 1 9.86 7.59 -20.90
N PRO A 2 10.80 7.84 -20.01
CA PRO A 2 11.86 6.89 -19.72
C PRO A 2 11.29 5.67 -18.99
N VAL A 3 11.75 4.50 -19.39
CA VAL A 3 11.31 3.18 -18.93
C VAL A 3 11.78 2.92 -17.50
N LEU A 4 10.91 2.47 -16.58
CA LEU A 4 11.29 2.04 -15.25
C LEU A 4 11.80 0.59 -15.33
N GLU A 5 13.10 0.39 -15.22
CA GLU A 5 13.74 -0.93 -15.32
C GLU A 5 14.29 -1.40 -13.97
N PHE A 6 14.33 -2.71 -13.75
CA PHE A 6 15.11 -3.31 -12.68
C PHE A 6 16.55 -3.61 -13.13
N GLY A 7 17.49 -3.56 -12.18
CA GLY A 7 18.88 -3.96 -12.43
C GLY A 7 19.79 -2.83 -12.91
N ALA A 8 20.84 -3.20 -13.65
CA ALA A 8 21.90 -2.27 -14.05
C ALA A 8 21.41 -1.08 -14.90
N ALA A 9 20.35 -1.26 -15.68
CA ALA A 9 19.78 -0.19 -16.50
C ALA A 9 19.09 0.89 -15.63
N ALA A 10 18.45 0.51 -14.53
CA ALA A 10 17.87 1.46 -13.58
C ALA A 10 18.93 2.35 -12.92
N LEU A 11 20.10 1.79 -12.60
CA LEU A 11 21.24 2.53 -12.06
C LEU A 11 21.76 3.57 -13.06
N ALA A 12 21.83 3.24 -14.34
CA ALA A 12 22.30 4.14 -15.38
C ALA A 12 21.33 5.29 -15.68
N ALA A 13 20.02 5.10 -15.44
CA ALA A 13 19.00 6.09 -15.72
C ALA A 13 18.86 7.17 -14.63
N GLY A 14 19.40 6.94 -13.44
CA GLY A 14 19.28 7.82 -12.29
C GLY A 14 17.89 7.80 -11.61
N PRO A 15 17.68 8.62 -10.55
CA PRO A 15 16.43 8.63 -9.80
C PRO A 15 15.21 9.04 -10.63
N ARG A 16 14.07 8.36 -10.41
CA ARG A 16 12.79 8.61 -11.09
C ARG A 16 11.65 8.68 -10.10
N LEU A 17 11.68 9.67 -9.24
CA LEU A 17 10.65 9.84 -8.22
C LEU A 17 9.27 10.12 -8.86
N PRO A 18 8.16 9.70 -8.22
CA PRO A 18 6.83 10.08 -8.66
C PRO A 18 6.71 11.60 -8.76
N ALA A 19 5.92 12.11 -9.69
CA ALA A 19 5.63 13.55 -9.74
C ALA A 19 4.88 14.00 -8.47
N ALA A 20 4.88 15.30 -8.19
CA ALA A 20 4.01 15.84 -7.16
C ALA A 20 2.54 15.50 -7.53
N GLY A 21 1.74 15.09 -6.56
CA GLY A 21 0.36 14.64 -6.81
C GLY A 21 0.22 13.24 -7.42
N GLN A 22 1.32 12.53 -7.70
CA GLN A 22 1.28 11.16 -8.22
C GLN A 22 1.35 10.14 -7.08
N LEU A 23 0.53 9.10 -7.21
CA LEU A 23 0.56 7.89 -6.38
C LEU A 23 0.80 6.68 -7.29
N ASP A 24 1.91 5.99 -7.09
CA ASP A 24 2.22 4.73 -7.75
C ASP A 24 1.95 3.55 -6.80
N VAL A 25 1.17 2.61 -7.27
CA VAL A 25 0.82 1.39 -6.52
C VAL A 25 1.24 0.17 -7.33
N TRP A 26 1.98 -0.71 -6.69
CA TRP A 26 2.46 -1.95 -7.26
C TRP A 26 1.89 -3.14 -6.51
N MET A 27 1.12 -3.94 -7.22
CA MET A 27 0.59 -5.21 -6.72
C MET A 27 1.57 -6.32 -7.04
N VAL A 28 1.86 -7.16 -6.07
CA VAL A 28 2.86 -8.23 -6.17
C VAL A 28 2.21 -9.57 -5.84
N ARG A 29 2.40 -10.56 -6.69
CA ARG A 29 2.09 -11.95 -6.36
C ARG A 29 3.37 -12.64 -5.91
N ARG A 30 3.28 -13.46 -4.84
CA ARG A 30 4.43 -14.25 -4.43
C ARG A 30 4.89 -15.20 -5.54
N ALA A 31 6.16 -15.53 -5.54
CA ALA A 31 6.69 -16.57 -6.41
C ALA A 31 5.99 -17.92 -6.16
N PRO A 32 5.92 -18.82 -7.16
CA PRO A 32 5.45 -20.18 -6.96
C PRO A 32 6.31 -20.85 -5.89
N LEU A 33 5.65 -21.65 -5.00
CA LEU A 33 6.36 -22.26 -3.86
C LEU A 33 7.42 -23.27 -4.31
N GLU A 34 7.11 -24.00 -5.36
CA GLU A 34 7.92 -25.11 -5.89
C GLU A 34 9.27 -24.63 -6.42
N THR A 35 9.33 -23.39 -6.89
CA THR A 35 10.52 -22.81 -7.53
C THR A 35 11.05 -21.57 -6.81
N ALA A 36 10.41 -21.16 -5.73
CA ALA A 36 10.76 -19.89 -5.04
C ALA A 36 12.22 -19.87 -4.56
N ALA A 37 12.73 -21.00 -4.06
CA ALA A 37 14.10 -21.10 -3.54
C ALA A 37 15.15 -20.94 -4.65
N GLU A 38 14.81 -21.31 -5.89
CA GLU A 38 15.70 -21.25 -7.04
C GLU A 38 15.58 -19.91 -7.79
N LEU A 39 14.39 -19.33 -7.80
CA LEU A 39 14.08 -18.17 -8.63
C LEU A 39 14.25 -16.83 -7.91
N LEU A 40 13.90 -16.74 -6.62
CA LEU A 40 14.00 -15.47 -5.89
C LEU A 40 15.45 -15.11 -5.60
N ASP A 41 15.80 -13.87 -5.90
CA ASP A 41 17.12 -13.35 -5.54
C ASP A 41 17.16 -12.87 -4.08
N LEU A 42 17.43 -13.80 -3.17
CA LEU A 42 17.53 -13.49 -1.74
C LEU A 42 18.82 -12.73 -1.38
N THR A 43 19.79 -12.59 -2.31
CA THR A 43 21.02 -11.83 -2.05
C THR A 43 20.76 -10.34 -1.92
N GLU A 44 19.69 -9.85 -2.54
CA GLU A 44 19.23 -8.46 -2.41
C GLU A 44 18.65 -8.13 -1.05
N LEU A 45 18.23 -9.15 -0.27
CA LEU A 45 17.69 -8.98 1.07
C LEU A 45 18.80 -8.78 2.11
N SER A 46 18.56 -7.94 3.10
CA SER A 46 19.40 -7.82 4.28
C SER A 46 19.42 -9.14 5.06
N GLU A 47 20.43 -9.30 5.93
CA GLU A 47 20.51 -10.48 6.79
C GLU A 47 19.29 -10.62 7.71
N ALA A 48 18.75 -9.50 8.22
CA ALA A 48 17.56 -9.50 9.05
C ALA A 48 16.31 -9.98 8.26
N GLU A 49 16.15 -9.55 7.01
CA GLU A 49 15.06 -10.00 6.14
C GLU A 49 15.19 -11.49 5.78
N ARG A 50 16.41 -11.98 5.50
CA ARG A 50 16.65 -13.41 5.26
C ARG A 50 16.33 -14.25 6.49
N ARG A 51 16.79 -13.81 7.69
CA ARG A 51 16.41 -14.48 8.96
C ARG A 51 14.91 -14.49 9.16
N ARG A 52 14.24 -13.37 8.90
CA ARG A 52 12.79 -13.27 9.02
C ARG A 52 12.09 -14.22 8.04
N THR A 53 12.52 -14.28 6.78
CA THR A 53 12.01 -15.23 5.77
C THR A 53 12.07 -16.67 6.29
N ALA A 54 13.18 -17.07 6.87
CA ALA A 54 13.39 -18.42 7.39
C ALA A 54 12.63 -18.72 8.69
N SER A 55 12.17 -17.69 9.41
CA SER A 55 11.50 -17.84 10.71
C SER A 55 10.01 -18.15 10.63
N PHE A 56 9.40 -18.09 9.45
CA PHE A 56 7.96 -18.39 9.29
C PHE A 56 7.68 -19.89 9.43
N VAL A 57 6.70 -20.23 10.24
CA VAL A 57 6.25 -21.62 10.45
C VAL A 57 5.71 -22.22 9.15
N ARG A 58 4.99 -21.42 8.36
CA ARG A 58 4.45 -21.85 7.07
C ARG A 58 5.36 -21.37 5.95
N PRO A 59 5.94 -22.28 5.13
CA PRO A 59 6.79 -21.87 3.99
C PRO A 59 6.11 -20.86 3.05
N THR A 60 4.79 -20.98 2.86
CA THR A 60 3.99 -20.04 2.06
C THR A 60 4.11 -18.59 2.55
N ASP A 61 4.17 -18.39 3.85
CA ASP A 61 4.25 -17.04 4.45
C ASP A 61 5.67 -16.49 4.30
N GLY A 62 6.69 -17.34 4.46
CA GLY A 62 8.09 -16.99 4.20
C GLY A 62 8.32 -16.58 2.75
N VAL A 63 7.79 -17.35 1.78
CA VAL A 63 7.89 -17.00 0.35
C VAL A 63 7.11 -15.72 0.03
N THR A 64 5.96 -15.50 0.67
CA THR A 64 5.20 -14.25 0.50
C THR A 64 5.99 -13.06 1.00
N TYR A 65 6.60 -13.18 2.19
CA TYR A 65 7.47 -12.16 2.77
C TYR A 65 8.67 -11.87 1.86
N ALA A 66 9.39 -12.91 1.41
CA ALA A 66 10.57 -12.76 0.55
C ALA A 66 10.20 -12.07 -0.79
N SER A 67 9.13 -12.54 -1.45
CA SER A 67 8.65 -11.93 -2.70
C SER A 67 8.29 -10.45 -2.52
N ALA A 68 7.63 -10.10 -1.42
CA ALA A 68 7.26 -8.73 -1.10
C ALA A 68 8.49 -7.83 -0.88
N HIS A 69 9.50 -8.33 -0.15
CA HIS A 69 10.70 -7.55 0.16
C HIS A 69 11.67 -7.45 -1.02
N VAL A 70 11.83 -8.50 -1.85
CA VAL A 70 12.55 -8.42 -3.13
C VAL A 70 11.90 -7.38 -4.03
N ALA A 71 10.57 -7.44 -4.20
CA ALA A 71 9.84 -6.44 -4.98
C ALA A 71 10.04 -5.02 -4.44
N LEU A 72 9.91 -4.83 -3.11
CA LEU A 72 10.10 -3.52 -2.48
C LEU A 72 11.48 -2.95 -2.77
N ARG A 73 12.54 -3.75 -2.57
CA ARG A 73 13.92 -3.31 -2.78
C ARG A 73 14.19 -2.96 -4.24
N ARG A 74 13.71 -3.77 -5.18
CA ARG A 74 13.83 -3.52 -6.62
C ARG A 74 13.07 -2.28 -7.04
N LEU A 75 11.83 -2.09 -6.58
CA LEU A 75 11.05 -0.89 -6.85
C LEU A 75 11.75 0.35 -6.29
N LEU A 76 12.09 0.36 -5.00
CA LEU A 76 12.79 1.50 -4.41
C LEU A 76 14.13 1.76 -5.08
N GLY A 77 14.89 0.72 -5.41
CA GLY A 77 16.13 0.84 -6.16
C GLY A 77 15.92 1.53 -7.53
N ALA A 78 14.88 1.12 -8.26
CA ALA A 78 14.54 1.73 -9.55
C ALA A 78 14.11 3.20 -9.42
N TYR A 79 13.31 3.54 -8.39
CA TYR A 79 12.89 4.92 -8.13
C TYR A 79 14.04 5.82 -7.66
N LEU A 80 14.99 5.27 -6.91
CA LEU A 80 16.10 6.01 -6.31
C LEU A 80 17.38 6.00 -7.14
N GLY A 81 17.46 5.16 -8.19
CA GLY A 81 18.69 4.93 -8.95
C GLY A 81 19.75 4.19 -8.12
N LEU A 82 19.34 3.25 -7.26
CA LEU A 82 20.21 2.47 -6.38
C LEU A 82 20.11 0.97 -6.67
N ALA A 83 21.16 0.23 -6.35
CA ALA A 83 21.04 -1.22 -6.33
C ALA A 83 20.07 -1.67 -5.21
N PRO A 84 19.28 -2.74 -5.43
CA PRO A 84 18.26 -3.18 -4.46
C PRO A 84 18.80 -3.41 -3.04
N GLN A 85 19.99 -4.00 -2.92
CA GLN A 85 20.66 -4.26 -1.66
C GLN A 85 21.12 -2.98 -0.94
N ASP A 86 21.34 -1.89 -1.68
CA ASP A 86 21.88 -0.62 -1.18
C ASP A 86 20.78 0.38 -0.76
N VAL A 87 19.51 0.02 -0.89
CA VAL A 87 18.39 0.85 -0.44
C VAL A 87 18.50 1.09 1.07
N PRO A 88 18.67 2.36 1.51
CA PRO A 88 18.97 2.68 2.91
C PRO A 88 17.70 2.80 3.75
N PHE A 89 17.20 1.67 4.28
CA PHE A 89 16.03 1.67 5.14
C PHE A 89 16.32 2.26 6.51
N VAL A 90 15.41 3.08 6.98
CA VAL A 90 15.39 3.64 8.34
C VAL A 90 13.99 3.47 8.96
N ARG A 91 13.88 3.77 10.25
CA ARG A 91 12.58 3.92 10.92
C ARG A 91 12.39 5.38 11.32
N GLU A 92 11.23 5.93 10.99
CA GLU A 92 10.85 7.24 11.51
C GLU A 92 10.59 7.17 13.01
N PRO A 93 10.69 8.30 13.73
CA PRO A 93 10.23 8.37 15.10
C PRO A 93 8.75 7.98 15.22
N CYS A 94 8.42 7.21 16.24
CA CYS A 94 7.02 6.87 16.53
C CYS A 94 6.26 8.14 16.96
N PRO A 95 5.12 8.46 16.36
CA PRO A 95 4.34 9.63 16.75
C PRO A 95 3.84 9.61 18.20
N GLY A 96 3.78 8.41 18.82
CA GLY A 96 3.30 8.25 20.19
C GLY A 96 4.37 8.38 21.26
N CYS A 97 5.62 7.91 21.01
CA CYS A 97 6.67 7.88 22.01
C CYS A 97 8.03 8.45 21.52
N ALA A 98 8.11 8.90 20.27
CA ALA A 98 9.31 9.42 19.61
C ALA A 98 10.48 8.40 19.42
N GLU A 99 10.33 7.16 19.88
CA GLU A 99 11.33 6.11 19.69
C GLU A 99 11.40 5.67 18.20
N PRO A 100 12.55 5.14 17.72
CA PRO A 100 12.77 4.82 16.31
C PRO A 100 12.12 3.50 15.87
N HIS A 101 10.84 3.32 16.17
CA HIS A 101 10.03 2.18 15.76
C HIS A 101 8.77 2.59 14.97
N GLY A 102 8.69 3.82 14.50
CA GLY A 102 7.63 4.29 13.61
C GLY A 102 7.63 3.59 12.26
N ARG A 103 6.99 4.17 11.26
CA ARG A 103 6.90 3.56 9.94
C ARG A 103 8.28 3.40 9.29
N PRO A 104 8.47 2.36 8.44
CA PRO A 104 9.66 2.25 7.60
C PRO A 104 9.75 3.43 6.63
N ALA A 105 10.96 3.91 6.41
CA ALA A 105 11.28 4.96 5.46
C ALA A 105 12.61 4.67 4.76
N VAL A 106 12.93 5.42 3.73
CA VAL A 106 14.26 5.46 3.13
C VAL A 106 14.98 6.72 3.57
N ALA A 107 16.23 6.59 3.99
CA ALA A 107 17.12 7.72 4.22
C ALA A 107 17.54 8.28 2.87
N HIS A 108 16.71 9.16 2.31
CA HIS A 108 16.97 9.78 1.02
C HIS A 108 16.89 11.30 1.15
N PRO A 109 17.78 12.02 0.46
CA PRO A 109 17.74 13.47 0.40
C PRO A 109 16.47 13.95 -0.32
N ASP A 110 16.29 15.26 -0.36
CA ASP A 110 15.23 15.98 -1.03
C ASP A 110 15.18 15.69 -2.56
N PRO A 111 13.98 15.49 -3.16
CA PRO A 111 12.68 15.43 -2.51
C PRO A 111 12.38 14.07 -1.85
N PRO A 112 11.57 14.06 -0.79
CA PRO A 112 11.27 12.82 -0.07
C PRO A 112 10.50 11.82 -0.93
N LEU A 113 10.83 10.53 -0.79
CA LEU A 113 10.03 9.41 -1.29
C LEU A 113 9.45 8.65 -0.10
N HIS A 114 8.14 8.68 0.02
CA HIS A 114 7.42 7.87 1.00
C HIS A 114 6.97 6.57 0.37
N PHE A 115 7.03 5.49 1.14
CA PHE A 115 6.50 4.20 0.71
C PHE A 115 5.74 3.50 1.82
N SER A 116 4.90 2.54 1.43
CA SER A 116 4.28 1.60 2.35
C SER A 116 4.22 0.22 1.72
N LEU A 117 4.52 -0.81 2.51
CA LEU A 117 4.44 -2.20 2.13
C LEU A 117 3.43 -2.92 3.02
N ALA A 118 2.59 -3.74 2.41
CA ALA A 118 1.81 -4.76 3.10
C ALA A 118 1.81 -6.06 2.31
N HIS A 119 1.63 -7.18 3.01
CA HIS A 119 1.51 -8.48 2.36
C HIS A 119 0.62 -9.42 3.17
N SER A 120 -0.21 -10.19 2.48
CA SER A 120 -1.12 -11.17 3.08
C SER A 120 -1.44 -12.28 2.08
N HIS A 121 -1.34 -13.54 2.52
CA HIS A 121 -1.83 -14.72 1.79
C HIS A 121 -1.42 -14.79 0.31
N GLY A 122 -0.14 -14.56 0.01
CA GLY A 122 0.44 -14.67 -1.33
C GLY A 122 0.30 -13.42 -2.20
N MET A 123 -0.15 -12.32 -1.62
CA MET A 123 -0.22 -11.01 -2.27
C MET A 123 0.54 -9.98 -1.45
N ALA A 124 1.15 -9.00 -2.13
CA ALA A 124 1.67 -7.81 -1.49
C ALA A 124 1.26 -6.55 -2.28
N VAL A 125 1.31 -5.41 -1.61
CA VAL A 125 1.12 -4.09 -2.19
C VAL A 125 2.26 -3.18 -1.74
N VAL A 126 2.83 -2.44 -2.70
CA VAL A 126 3.79 -1.37 -2.45
C VAL A 126 3.19 -0.07 -3.00
N ALA A 127 3.03 0.91 -2.15
CA ALA A 127 2.61 2.25 -2.55
C ALA A 127 3.77 3.22 -2.41
N LEU A 128 3.94 4.12 -3.41
CA LEU A 128 5.02 5.10 -3.47
C LEU A 128 4.44 6.47 -3.82
N SER A 129 4.84 7.50 -3.09
CA SER A 129 4.41 8.89 -3.31
C SER A 129 5.43 9.87 -2.74
N ARG A 130 5.35 11.13 -3.16
CA ARG A 130 6.09 12.24 -2.54
C ARG A 130 5.42 12.77 -1.27
N THR A 131 4.22 12.31 -0.97
CA THR A 131 3.50 12.58 0.28
C THR A 131 3.36 11.29 1.10
N VAL A 132 3.12 11.47 2.39
CA VAL A 132 2.92 10.33 3.31
C VAL A 132 1.85 9.40 2.80
N VAL A 133 2.17 8.12 2.71
CA VAL A 133 1.29 7.06 2.23
C VAL A 133 1.34 5.84 3.14
N GLY A 134 0.20 5.20 3.31
CA GLY A 134 0.08 3.86 3.90
C GLY A 134 -0.71 2.96 2.96
N ALA A 135 -0.37 1.70 2.92
CA ALA A 135 -1.06 0.70 2.10
C ALA A 135 -1.31 -0.57 2.89
N ASP A 136 -2.41 -1.22 2.59
CA ASP A 136 -2.72 -2.52 3.16
C ASP A 136 -3.37 -3.43 2.14
N VAL A 137 -3.15 -4.74 2.31
CA VAL A 137 -3.79 -5.82 1.55
C VAL A 137 -4.06 -6.99 2.47
N GLU A 138 -5.32 -7.45 2.47
CA GLU A 138 -5.74 -8.57 3.29
C GLU A 138 -6.60 -9.55 2.51
N ARG A 139 -6.47 -10.83 2.83
CA ARG A 139 -7.38 -11.83 2.32
C ARG A 139 -8.80 -11.54 2.81
N LEU A 140 -9.80 -11.83 1.94
CA LEU A 140 -11.20 -11.75 2.36
C LEU A 140 -11.41 -12.54 3.67
N PRO A 141 -11.92 -11.88 4.74
CA PRO A 141 -11.99 -12.48 6.08
C PRO A 141 -12.96 -13.65 6.11
N ARG A 142 -12.80 -14.55 7.08
CA ARG A 142 -13.81 -15.56 7.42
C ARG A 142 -14.94 -14.91 8.24
N ALA A 143 -16.10 -15.53 8.28
CA ALA A 143 -17.25 -15.03 9.04
C ALA A 143 -16.90 -14.82 10.53
N GLU A 144 -16.20 -15.78 11.13
CA GLU A 144 -15.78 -15.72 12.53
C GLU A 144 -14.85 -14.53 12.80
N THR A 145 -13.97 -14.21 11.84
CA THR A 145 -13.09 -13.03 11.94
C THR A 145 -13.91 -11.73 11.94
N VAL A 146 -14.93 -11.65 11.08
CA VAL A 146 -15.82 -10.50 11.03
C VAL A 146 -16.52 -10.31 12.36
N GLU A 147 -17.09 -11.37 12.94
CA GLU A 147 -17.80 -11.32 14.23
C GLU A 147 -16.87 -10.85 15.36
N VAL A 148 -15.68 -11.43 15.46
CA VAL A 148 -14.71 -11.14 16.54
C VAL A 148 -14.13 -9.73 16.43
N CYS A 149 -13.86 -9.24 15.19
CA CYS A 149 -13.15 -7.97 14.98
C CYS A 149 -14.10 -6.77 14.75
N THR A 150 -15.38 -6.97 14.44
CA THR A 150 -16.33 -5.86 14.26
C THR A 150 -16.40 -4.92 15.47
N PRO A 151 -16.37 -5.38 16.73
CA PRO A 151 -16.39 -4.48 17.88
C PRO A 151 -15.21 -3.52 17.98
N ALA A 152 -14.09 -3.81 17.29
CA ALA A 152 -12.92 -2.93 17.25
C ALA A 152 -13.06 -1.79 16.20
N LEU A 153 -14.12 -1.79 15.40
CA LEU A 153 -14.37 -0.73 14.43
C LEU A 153 -15.09 0.48 15.06
N HIS A 154 -15.03 1.61 14.36
CA HIS A 154 -15.78 2.80 14.74
C HIS A 154 -17.31 2.50 14.81
N PRO A 155 -18.09 3.05 15.79
CA PRO A 155 -19.52 2.77 15.91
C PRO A 155 -20.34 3.00 14.63
N GLY A 156 -20.00 4.02 13.84
CA GLY A 156 -20.64 4.26 12.53
C GLY A 156 -20.38 3.14 11.52
N GLU A 157 -19.19 2.53 11.52
CA GLU A 157 -18.84 1.40 10.65
C GLU A 157 -19.50 0.10 11.11
N GLN A 158 -19.63 -0.08 12.44
CA GLN A 158 -20.39 -1.19 13.00
C GLN A 158 -21.87 -1.10 12.57
N ALA A 159 -22.45 0.11 12.58
CA ALA A 159 -23.81 0.34 12.10
C ALA A 159 -23.97 0.05 10.60
N GLU A 160 -22.97 0.44 9.77
CA GLU A 160 -22.94 0.10 8.33
C GLU A 160 -22.95 -1.41 8.11
N LEU A 161 -22.15 -2.17 8.88
CA LEU A 161 -22.10 -3.62 8.78
C LEU A 161 -23.39 -4.28 9.29
N ALA A 162 -24.00 -3.75 10.34
CA ALA A 162 -25.25 -4.26 10.90
C ALA A 162 -26.45 -4.04 9.96
N ALA A 163 -26.39 -3.04 9.09
CA ALA A 163 -27.43 -2.77 8.09
C ALA A 163 -27.39 -3.72 6.87
N LEU A 164 -26.38 -4.57 6.76
CA LEU A 164 -26.25 -5.53 5.65
C LEU A 164 -26.85 -6.88 6.04
N ASP A 165 -27.84 -7.34 5.29
CA ASP A 165 -28.48 -8.65 5.51
C ASP A 165 -27.64 -9.78 4.91
N ASP A 166 -27.01 -9.58 3.75
CA ASP A 166 -26.19 -10.60 3.09
C ASP A 166 -24.84 -10.80 3.77
N ALA A 167 -24.54 -12.02 4.18
CA ALA A 167 -23.32 -12.38 4.88
C ALA A 167 -22.06 -12.21 4.00
N GLY A 168 -22.17 -12.42 2.68
CA GLY A 168 -21.08 -12.22 1.73
C GLY A 168 -20.74 -10.74 1.57
N GLU A 169 -21.76 -9.92 1.44
CA GLU A 169 -21.62 -8.45 1.37
C GLU A 169 -21.04 -7.89 2.67
N ARG A 170 -21.51 -8.37 3.83
CA ARG A 170 -20.97 -7.98 5.14
C ARG A 170 -19.49 -8.33 5.27
N ARG A 171 -19.07 -9.53 4.84
CA ARG A 171 -17.66 -9.93 4.82
C ARG A 171 -16.82 -9.05 3.90
N ALA A 172 -17.30 -8.76 2.71
CA ALA A 172 -16.61 -7.91 1.74
C ALA A 172 -16.48 -6.47 2.28
N THR A 173 -17.53 -5.94 2.89
CA THR A 173 -17.56 -4.60 3.48
C THR A 173 -16.62 -4.51 4.69
N PHE A 174 -16.66 -5.50 5.59
CA PHE A 174 -15.70 -5.56 6.70
C PHE A 174 -14.24 -5.59 6.17
N GLY A 175 -13.95 -6.42 5.16
CA GLY A 175 -12.61 -6.49 4.59
C GLY A 175 -12.14 -5.15 4.02
N ARG A 176 -13.01 -4.40 3.33
CA ARG A 176 -12.71 -3.03 2.86
C ARG A 176 -12.44 -2.06 4.02
N LEU A 177 -13.28 -2.08 5.04
CA LEU A 177 -13.11 -1.24 6.23
C LEU A 177 -11.78 -1.55 6.93
N TRP A 178 -11.49 -2.82 7.12
CA TRP A 178 -10.26 -3.25 7.80
C TRP A 178 -9.01 -2.84 7.04
N THR A 179 -8.93 -3.06 5.73
CA THR A 179 -7.78 -2.64 4.93
C THR A 179 -7.61 -1.11 4.89
N ARG A 180 -8.70 -0.34 4.88
CA ARG A 180 -8.63 1.12 5.02
C ARG A 180 -8.06 1.53 6.37
N LYS A 181 -8.47 0.87 7.49
CA LYS A 181 -7.95 1.10 8.84
C LYS A 181 -6.45 0.85 8.89
N GLU A 182 -6.01 -0.32 8.45
CA GLU A 182 -4.60 -0.69 8.45
C GLU A 182 -3.77 0.24 7.57
N ALA A 183 -4.24 0.58 6.37
CA ALA A 183 -3.56 1.54 5.50
C ALA A 183 -3.42 2.92 6.17
N TYR A 184 -4.48 3.41 6.82
CA TYR A 184 -4.48 4.68 7.51
C TYR A 184 -3.54 4.68 8.73
N LEU A 185 -3.58 3.64 9.56
CA LEU A 185 -2.71 3.50 10.73
C LEU A 185 -1.24 3.37 10.35
N LYS A 186 -0.93 2.69 9.23
CA LYS A 186 0.39 2.64 8.64
C LYS A 186 0.85 4.02 8.16
N ALA A 187 -0.03 4.78 7.52
CA ALA A 187 0.27 6.15 7.09
C ALA A 187 0.52 7.08 8.28
N LEU A 188 -0.25 6.95 9.35
CA LEU A 188 -0.01 7.69 10.59
C LEU A 188 1.32 7.31 11.26
N GLY A 189 1.80 6.08 11.04
CA GLY A 189 3.00 5.55 11.69
C GLY A 189 2.77 5.06 13.12
N THR A 190 1.52 5.00 13.58
CA THR A 190 1.12 4.56 14.91
C THR A 190 0.92 3.05 15.00
N GLY A 191 0.59 2.40 13.86
CA GLY A 191 0.13 1.02 13.88
C GLY A 191 -1.03 0.84 14.85
N LEU A 192 -1.17 -0.35 15.43
CA LEU A 192 -2.24 -0.69 16.36
C LEU A 192 -2.11 -0.07 17.78
N SER A 193 -1.10 0.78 18.03
CA SER A 193 -1.08 1.59 19.26
C SER A 193 -2.18 2.66 19.27
N ARG A 194 -2.71 3.03 18.10
CA ARG A 194 -3.92 3.81 17.94
C ARG A 194 -5.11 2.87 17.79
N ASP A 195 -6.14 3.07 18.60
CA ASP A 195 -7.38 2.29 18.53
C ASP A 195 -8.02 2.40 17.13
N PRO A 196 -8.26 1.30 16.42
CA PRO A 196 -8.94 1.30 15.13
C PRO A 196 -10.35 1.89 15.19
N GLY A 197 -11.03 1.82 16.34
CA GLY A 197 -12.34 2.42 16.55
C GLY A 197 -12.37 3.94 16.63
N HIS A 198 -11.20 4.59 16.75
CA HIS A 198 -11.13 6.04 16.96
C HIS A 198 -11.58 6.85 15.74
N ASP A 199 -11.14 6.47 14.54
CA ASP A 199 -11.39 7.21 13.30
C ASP A 199 -12.41 6.49 12.41
N TYR A 200 -13.39 7.20 11.89
CA TYR A 200 -14.33 6.64 10.91
C TYR A 200 -13.72 6.62 9.50
N LEU A 201 -13.67 5.46 8.87
CA LEU A 201 -13.15 5.26 7.50
C LEU A 201 -14.17 4.56 6.59
N GLY A 202 -15.45 4.62 6.98
CA GLY A 202 -16.57 3.95 6.31
C GLY A 202 -16.96 4.53 4.97
N ALA A 203 -18.23 4.32 4.59
CA ALA A 203 -18.73 4.64 3.26
C ALA A 203 -18.83 6.15 3.01
N ASP A 204 -19.17 6.94 4.02
CA ASP A 204 -19.32 8.39 3.90
C ASP A 204 -17.96 9.11 3.93
N PRO A 205 -17.47 9.66 2.79
CA PRO A 205 -16.18 10.32 2.73
C PRO A 205 -16.12 11.62 3.56
N HIS A 206 -17.26 12.28 3.82
CA HIS A 206 -17.31 13.53 4.58
C HIS A 206 -17.09 13.32 6.09
N ARG A 207 -17.28 12.11 6.58
CA ARG A 207 -17.04 11.73 7.98
C ARG A 207 -15.61 11.24 8.23
N ARG A 208 -14.84 11.03 7.18
CA ARG A 208 -13.44 10.55 7.30
C ARG A 208 -12.53 11.67 7.83
N PRO A 209 -11.39 11.33 8.43
CA PRO A 209 -10.44 12.31 8.95
C PRO A 209 -10.03 13.33 7.88
N ALA A 210 -10.12 14.62 8.23
CA ALA A 210 -9.70 15.69 7.35
C ALA A 210 -8.20 15.58 7.02
N GLY A 211 -7.84 15.96 5.78
CA GLY A 211 -6.45 15.91 5.31
C GLY A 211 -5.95 14.50 4.94
N TRP A 212 -6.87 13.54 4.73
CA TRP A 212 -6.55 12.20 4.26
C TRP A 212 -7.49 11.75 3.13
N THR A 213 -6.89 11.15 2.11
CA THR A 213 -7.61 10.48 1.03
C THR A 213 -7.44 8.98 1.16
N LEU A 214 -8.55 8.25 1.10
CA LEU A 214 -8.60 6.78 1.16
C LEU A 214 -9.12 6.24 -0.16
N LEU A 215 -8.39 5.32 -0.76
CA LEU A 215 -8.74 4.67 -2.02
C LEU A 215 -8.72 3.15 -1.84
N ASP A 216 -9.79 2.49 -2.26
CA ASP A 216 -9.79 1.04 -2.41
C ASP A 216 -9.06 0.66 -3.70
N LEU A 217 -8.28 -0.41 -3.67
CA LEU A 217 -7.47 -0.88 -4.79
C LEU A 217 -8.04 -2.16 -5.41
N PRO A 218 -7.90 -2.35 -6.73
CA PRO A 218 -8.28 -3.57 -7.41
C PRO A 218 -7.34 -4.72 -7.01
N SER A 219 -7.78 -5.60 -6.12
CA SER A 219 -7.00 -6.72 -5.56
C SER A 219 -7.51 -8.11 -5.96
N GLY A 220 -8.57 -8.15 -6.80
CA GLY A 220 -9.24 -9.38 -7.20
C GLY A 220 -10.20 -9.93 -6.14
N PRO A 221 -10.91 -11.03 -6.42
CA PRO A 221 -12.07 -11.45 -5.64
C PRO A 221 -11.74 -12.08 -4.27
N ARG A 222 -10.47 -12.35 -4.00
CA ARG A 222 -10.04 -13.02 -2.76
C ARG A 222 -9.33 -12.13 -1.77
N HIS A 223 -9.06 -10.86 -2.13
CA HIS A 223 -8.37 -9.90 -1.29
C HIS A 223 -9.10 -8.57 -1.31
N ASN A 224 -8.88 -7.78 -0.26
CA ASN A 224 -9.16 -6.35 -0.23
C ASN A 224 -7.82 -5.64 -0.13
N ALA A 225 -7.71 -4.47 -0.75
CA ALA A 225 -6.54 -3.63 -0.60
C ALA A 225 -6.96 -2.16 -0.59
N ALA A 226 -6.22 -1.34 0.13
CA ALA A 226 -6.48 0.08 0.25
C ALA A 226 -5.18 0.87 0.40
N VAL A 227 -5.25 2.14 0.05
CA VAL A 227 -4.22 3.13 0.36
C VAL A 227 -4.82 4.32 1.10
N ALA A 228 -4.04 4.88 2.01
CA ALA A 228 -4.30 6.16 2.66
C ALA A 228 -3.18 7.13 2.28
N VAL A 229 -3.54 8.29 1.74
CA VAL A 229 -2.59 9.33 1.32
C VAL A 229 -2.87 10.59 2.10
N ARG A 230 -1.83 11.24 2.63
CA ARG A 230 -1.96 12.51 3.34
C ARG A 230 -2.23 13.64 2.33
N GLY A 231 -3.24 14.44 2.60
CA GLY A 231 -3.66 15.56 1.76
C GLY A 231 -4.89 15.28 0.93
N GLY A 232 -5.09 16.08 -0.11
CA GLY A 232 -6.18 15.91 -1.09
C GLY A 232 -6.01 14.68 -1.97
N ALA A 233 -7.01 14.40 -2.81
CA ALA A 233 -6.95 13.31 -3.76
C ALA A 233 -5.72 13.46 -4.68
N PRO A 234 -4.94 12.39 -4.91
CA PRO A 234 -3.86 12.41 -5.88
C PRO A 234 -4.37 12.84 -7.27
N GLU A 235 -3.58 13.61 -7.99
CA GLU A 235 -3.91 14.02 -9.37
C GLU A 235 -3.87 12.83 -10.32
N GLN A 236 -2.95 11.90 -10.06
CA GLN A 236 -2.77 10.67 -10.82
C GLN A 236 -2.55 9.49 -9.88
N VAL A 237 -3.32 8.43 -10.10
CA VAL A 237 -3.13 7.13 -9.43
C VAL A 237 -2.82 6.09 -10.49
N THR A 238 -1.69 5.42 -10.35
CA THR A 238 -1.27 4.35 -11.25
C THR A 238 -1.19 3.06 -10.47
N VAL A 239 -1.96 2.05 -10.85
CA VAL A 239 -1.89 0.71 -10.26
C VAL A 239 -1.35 -0.27 -11.30
N ARG A 240 -0.26 -0.96 -10.96
CA ARG A 240 0.40 -1.94 -11.82
C ARG A 240 0.64 -3.24 -11.08
N TRP A 241 0.74 -4.32 -11.83
CA TRP A 241 1.20 -5.61 -11.32
C TRP A 241 2.68 -5.79 -11.64
N VAL A 242 3.47 -6.14 -10.62
CA VAL A 242 4.84 -6.58 -10.84
C VAL A 242 4.81 -7.91 -11.59
N PRO A 243 5.41 -8.02 -12.77
CA PRO A 243 5.51 -9.29 -13.48
C PRO A 243 6.24 -10.32 -12.61
N PRO A 244 5.78 -11.56 -12.49
CA PRO A 244 6.43 -12.57 -11.64
C PRO A 244 7.92 -12.76 -11.92
N VAL A 245 8.31 -12.73 -13.20
CA VAL A 245 9.72 -12.81 -13.64
C VAL A 245 10.58 -11.66 -13.11
N ALA A 246 9.98 -10.52 -12.78
CA ALA A 246 10.67 -9.38 -12.19
C ALA A 246 11.15 -9.61 -10.75
N LEU A 247 10.79 -10.73 -10.13
CA LEU A 247 11.29 -11.15 -8.81
C LEU A 247 12.47 -12.10 -8.90
N TYR A 248 12.81 -12.60 -10.11
CA TYR A 248 13.77 -13.67 -10.30
C TYR A 248 15.20 -13.13 -10.45
N ALA A 249 16.16 -13.94 -10.01
CA ALA A 249 17.57 -13.61 -10.10
C ALA A 249 18.00 -13.40 -11.57
N GLY A 250 18.82 -12.38 -11.80
CA GLY A 250 19.40 -12.09 -13.12
C GLY A 250 18.40 -11.58 -14.17
N GLN A 251 17.14 -11.33 -13.81
CA GLN A 251 16.15 -10.80 -14.75
C GLN A 251 16.11 -9.26 -14.73
N THR A 252 16.08 -8.68 -15.93
CA THR A 252 15.80 -7.25 -16.16
C THR A 252 14.40 -7.14 -16.77
N VAL A 253 13.55 -6.30 -16.22
CA VAL A 253 12.15 -6.16 -16.65
C VAL A 253 11.82 -4.68 -16.81
N ASP A 254 11.21 -4.35 -17.94
CA ASP A 254 10.57 -3.07 -18.16
C ASP A 254 9.23 -3.01 -17.40
N LEU A 255 9.19 -2.21 -16.34
CA LEU A 255 7.99 -2.03 -15.53
C LEU A 255 6.94 -1.11 -16.17
N ASP A 256 7.33 -0.23 -17.08
CA ASP A 256 6.38 0.63 -17.78
C ASP A 256 5.57 -0.17 -18.82
N ALA A 257 6.09 -1.31 -19.28
CA ALA A 257 5.33 -2.29 -20.08
C ALA A 257 4.34 -3.12 -19.26
N ALA A 258 4.39 -3.05 -17.91
CA ALA A 258 3.43 -3.73 -17.05
C ALA A 258 2.04 -3.09 -17.20
N GLY A 259 1.02 -3.93 -17.40
CA GLY A 259 -0.36 -3.47 -17.60
C GLY A 259 -0.84 -2.58 -16.46
N THR A 260 -1.35 -1.41 -16.82
CA THR A 260 -1.91 -0.43 -15.87
C THR A 260 -3.40 -0.69 -15.67
N VAL A 261 -3.84 -0.70 -14.41
CA VAL A 261 -5.26 -0.74 -14.07
C VAL A 261 -5.68 0.66 -13.60
N GLY A 262 -6.62 1.28 -14.31
CA GLY A 262 -7.16 2.57 -13.93
C GLY A 262 -7.97 2.47 -12.63
N VAL A 263 -7.72 3.37 -11.68
CA VAL A 263 -8.54 3.54 -10.46
C VAL A 263 -9.31 4.85 -10.62
N PRO A 264 -10.65 4.82 -10.59
CA PRO A 264 -11.41 6.05 -10.60
C PRO A 264 -11.17 6.84 -9.32
N VAL A 265 -10.59 8.02 -9.46
CA VAL A 265 -10.43 8.96 -8.35
C VAL A 265 -11.67 9.85 -8.33
N HIS A 266 -12.58 9.64 -7.38
CA HIS A 266 -13.69 10.56 -7.16
C HIS A 266 -13.14 11.84 -6.53
N ARG A 267 -12.98 12.87 -7.35
CA ARG A 267 -12.76 14.23 -6.86
C ARG A 267 -14.08 14.71 -6.26
N GLY A 268 -14.12 14.95 -4.95
CA GLY A 268 -15.26 15.62 -4.33
C GLY A 268 -15.51 16.93 -5.08
N ALA A 269 -16.76 17.21 -5.43
CA ALA A 269 -17.14 18.45 -6.09
C ALA A 269 -16.69 19.63 -5.23
N GLU A 270 -15.73 20.41 -5.73
CA GLU A 270 -15.44 21.73 -5.20
C GLU A 270 -16.72 22.54 -5.32
N GLY A 271 -17.18 23.07 -4.19
CA GLY A 271 -18.41 23.85 -4.15
C GLY A 271 -18.32 25.04 -5.10
N THR A 272 -19.05 24.98 -6.21
CA THR A 272 -19.39 26.17 -6.99
C THR A 272 -20.26 27.06 -6.13
N THR A 273 -19.69 28.11 -5.57
CA THR A 273 -20.44 29.26 -5.06
C THR A 273 -21.15 29.92 -6.26
N ASN A 274 -22.40 29.54 -6.48
CA ASN A 274 -23.27 30.30 -7.39
C ASN A 274 -23.52 31.66 -6.74
N GLY A 275 -22.92 32.68 -7.33
CA GLY A 275 -23.26 34.07 -7.06
C GLY A 275 -24.74 34.28 -7.43
N VAL A 276 -25.53 34.66 -6.43
CA VAL A 276 -26.87 35.20 -6.62
C VAL A 276 -26.68 36.56 -7.25
N SER A 277 -27.02 36.67 -8.54
CA SER A 277 -27.21 37.95 -9.20
C SER A 277 -28.63 38.45 -8.86
N ASP A 278 -28.62 39.51 -8.06
CA ASP A 278 -29.77 40.37 -7.79
C ASP A 278 -30.23 41.06 -9.08
N TRP A 279 -31.47 40.85 -9.47
CA TRP A 279 -32.16 41.67 -10.44
C TRP A 279 -33.33 42.33 -9.74
N GLY A 280 -33.06 43.59 -9.32
CA GLY A 280 -34.13 44.52 -8.96
C GLY A 280 -34.89 45.03 -10.18
N ALA A 281 -36.16 45.16 -10.03
CA ALA A 281 -37.09 46.23 -10.34
C ALA A 281 -38.52 45.69 -10.33
#